data_01ecd13f4232851b536d9b6376a10ed8
#
_entry.id   01ecd13f4232851b536d9b6376a10ed8
#
_cell.length_a   1.000
_cell.length_b   1.000
_cell.length_c   1.000
_cell.angle_alpha   90.00
_cell.angle_beta   90.00
_cell.angle_gamma   90.00
#
_symmetry.space_group_name_H-M   'P 1'
#
loop_
_entity.id
_entity.type
_entity.pdbx_description
1 polymer ?
#
loop_
_entity_poly.entity_id
_entity_poly.type
_entity_poly.pdbx_seq_one_letter_code
_entity_poly.pdbx_strand_id
1 'polypeptide(L)'
;DGVKVPKENVLPGVSGLGGPFSCLNNARFGISWGALGAAEDCYARAREYTMERQQFGAPLAANQLIQKKLADMATEIAIGQQACLQVGRLKDAGEVAPQMISMVKRNSCSKAIAIAREARDMLGGNGISDEYHIIRHVMNLEAVNTYEGTHDVHALILGRAITGIPSFV
;
A
#
# COMPACT_ATOMS: atom_id res chain seq x y z
N ASP A 1 -26.75 -4.26 21.95
CA ASP A 1 -27.91 -4.97 21.40
C ASP A 1 -29.18 -4.15 21.60
N GLY A 2 -30.14 -4.22 20.63
CA GLY A 2 -31.46 -3.64 20.78
C GLY A 2 -31.51 -2.11 20.68
N VAL A 3 -30.46 -1.43 20.20
CA VAL A 3 -30.49 0.03 20.00
C VAL A 3 -31.49 0.37 18.88
N LYS A 4 -32.49 1.20 19.25
CA LYS A 4 -33.50 1.70 18.31
C LYS A 4 -33.01 2.99 17.68
N VAL A 5 -33.03 3.06 16.34
CA VAL A 5 -32.74 4.27 15.57
C VAL A 5 -33.94 4.63 14.71
N PRO A 6 -34.21 5.92 14.47
CA PRO A 6 -35.27 6.35 13.57
C PRO A 6 -35.08 5.84 12.15
N LYS A 7 -36.18 5.52 11.45
CA LYS A 7 -36.10 4.99 10.06
C LYS A 7 -35.45 5.97 9.08
N GLU A 8 -35.65 7.26 9.31
CA GLU A 8 -35.07 8.36 8.52
C GLU A 8 -33.55 8.47 8.63
N ASN A 9 -32.93 7.81 9.62
CA ASN A 9 -31.47 7.75 9.75
C ASN A 9 -30.81 6.71 8.80
N VAL A 10 -31.61 5.94 8.06
CA VAL A 10 -31.11 5.04 7.01
C VAL A 10 -30.63 5.88 5.82
N LEU A 11 -29.41 5.64 5.35
CA LEU A 11 -28.89 6.33 4.18
C LEU A 11 -29.78 6.11 2.95
N PRO A 12 -30.16 7.18 2.22
CA PRO A 12 -31.01 7.05 1.05
C PRO A 12 -30.30 6.31 -0.09
N GLY A 13 -31.07 5.54 -0.86
CA GLY A 13 -30.57 4.89 -2.07
C GLY A 13 -29.63 3.69 -1.87
N VAL A 14 -29.46 3.22 -0.62
CA VAL A 14 -28.63 2.05 -0.33
C VAL A 14 -29.44 0.90 0.27
N SER A 15 -29.09 -0.32 -0.12
CA SER A 15 -29.67 -1.56 0.40
C SER A 15 -28.59 -2.62 0.59
N GLY A 16 -28.65 -3.35 1.70
CA GLY A 16 -27.70 -4.40 2.03
C GLY A 16 -26.25 -3.89 2.07
N LEU A 17 -25.31 -4.67 1.57
CA LEU A 17 -23.87 -4.37 1.58
C LEU A 17 -23.40 -3.44 0.45
N GLY A 18 -24.27 -3.07 -0.49
CA GLY A 18 -23.89 -2.22 -1.64
C GLY A 18 -23.36 -0.85 -1.22
N GLY A 19 -23.99 -0.21 -0.23
CA GLY A 19 -23.54 1.07 0.32
C GLY A 19 -22.13 0.98 0.94
N PRO A 20 -21.90 0.10 1.92
CA PRO A 20 -20.56 -0.12 2.49
C PRO A 20 -19.49 -0.44 1.47
N PHE A 21 -19.75 -1.32 0.50
CA PHE A 21 -18.78 -1.65 -0.55
C PHE A 21 -18.45 -0.48 -1.47
N SER A 22 -19.41 0.42 -1.73
CA SER A 22 -19.13 1.64 -2.51
C SER A 22 -18.12 2.53 -1.77
N CYS A 23 -18.31 2.76 -0.47
CA CYS A 23 -17.36 3.51 0.35
C CYS A 23 -15.98 2.83 0.40
N LEU A 24 -15.95 1.52 0.65
CA LEU A 24 -14.70 0.75 0.71
C LEU A 24 -13.92 0.79 -0.60
N ASN A 25 -14.58 0.73 -1.76
CA ASN A 25 -13.88 0.80 -3.05
C ASN A 25 -13.19 2.15 -3.24
N ASN A 26 -13.82 3.25 -2.84
CA ASN A 26 -13.22 4.57 -2.89
C ASN A 26 -12.02 4.69 -1.92
N ALA A 27 -12.20 4.23 -0.68
CA ALA A 27 -11.15 4.23 0.33
C ALA A 27 -9.94 3.37 -0.09
N ARG A 28 -10.16 2.15 -0.58
CA ARG A 28 -9.12 1.24 -1.06
C ARG A 28 -8.27 1.84 -2.19
N PHE A 29 -8.89 2.59 -3.09
CA PHE A 29 -8.16 3.32 -4.13
C PHE A 29 -7.26 4.41 -3.51
N GLY A 30 -7.77 5.21 -2.56
CA GLY A 30 -6.99 6.20 -1.82
C GLY A 30 -5.84 5.59 -1.01
N ILE A 31 -6.09 4.45 -0.34
CA ILE A 31 -5.07 3.67 0.39
C ILE A 31 -3.91 3.25 -0.53
N SER A 32 -4.19 2.89 -1.78
CA SER A 32 -3.17 2.50 -2.74
C SER A 32 -2.14 3.62 -2.99
N TRP A 33 -2.60 4.86 -3.09
CA TRP A 33 -1.74 6.03 -3.21
C TRP A 33 -0.99 6.35 -1.91
N GLY A 34 -1.70 6.33 -0.78
CA GLY A 34 -1.10 6.60 0.53
C GLY A 34 0.03 5.64 0.88
N ALA A 35 -0.13 4.35 0.56
CA ALA A 35 0.91 3.35 0.77
C ALA A 35 2.16 3.65 -0.08
N LEU A 36 2.00 4.04 -1.35
CA LEU A 36 3.13 4.41 -2.21
C LEU A 36 3.83 5.69 -1.73
N GLY A 37 3.07 6.67 -1.21
CA GLY A 37 3.67 7.87 -0.60
C GLY A 37 4.52 7.54 0.63
N ALA A 38 4.10 6.59 1.47
CA ALA A 38 4.92 6.10 2.57
C ALA A 38 6.18 5.37 2.08
N ALA A 39 6.08 4.62 0.98
CA ALA A 39 7.23 3.98 0.35
C ALA A 39 8.23 4.99 -0.21
N GLU A 40 7.74 6.08 -0.83
CA GLU A 40 8.59 7.17 -1.33
C GLU A 40 9.36 7.86 -0.21
N ASP A 41 8.71 8.15 0.93
CA ASP A 41 9.39 8.74 2.09
C ASP A 41 10.47 7.81 2.64
N CYS A 42 10.18 6.51 2.77
CA CYS A 42 11.16 5.52 3.19
C CYS A 42 12.34 5.43 2.22
N TYR A 43 12.09 5.42 0.93
CA TYR A 43 13.11 5.41 -0.12
C TYR A 43 13.99 6.66 -0.06
N ALA A 44 13.38 7.84 0.02
CA ALA A 44 14.11 9.10 0.06
C ALA A 44 15.05 9.17 1.27
N ARG A 45 14.57 8.80 2.46
CA ARG A 45 15.38 8.78 3.70
C ARG A 45 16.49 7.75 3.65
N ALA A 46 16.21 6.54 3.13
CA ALA A 46 17.24 5.50 2.99
C ALA A 46 18.33 5.92 2.01
N ARG A 47 17.93 6.54 0.88
CA ARG A 47 18.88 7.08 -0.10
C ARG A 47 19.76 8.17 0.53
N GLU A 48 19.19 9.17 1.19
CA GLU A 48 19.90 10.25 1.85
C GLU A 48 20.90 9.71 2.88
N TYR A 49 20.41 8.89 3.82
CA TYR A 49 21.22 8.26 4.84
C TYR A 49 22.40 7.48 4.27
N THR A 50 22.17 6.64 3.26
CA THR A 50 23.24 5.80 2.70
C THR A 50 24.26 6.58 1.86
N MET A 51 23.91 7.75 1.35
CA MET A 51 24.84 8.67 0.71
C MET A 51 25.74 9.41 1.69
N GLU A 52 25.24 9.67 2.91
CA GLU A 52 25.98 10.41 3.93
C GLU A 52 26.81 9.51 4.85
N ARG A 53 26.24 8.35 5.23
CA ARG A 53 26.87 7.42 6.19
C ARG A 53 28.12 6.78 5.60
N GLN A 54 29.26 7.00 6.26
CA GLN A 54 30.54 6.42 5.88
C GLN A 54 30.82 5.14 6.65
N GLN A 55 31.18 4.07 5.92
CA GLN A 55 31.73 2.81 6.46
C GLN A 55 32.69 2.22 5.44
N PHE A 56 33.74 1.52 5.93
CA PHE A 56 34.76 0.92 5.07
C PHE A 56 35.45 1.91 4.11
N GLY A 57 35.57 3.18 4.51
CA GLY A 57 36.24 4.21 3.73
C GLY A 57 35.42 4.83 2.60
N ALA A 58 34.12 4.53 2.53
CA ALA A 58 33.21 5.04 1.49
C ALA A 58 31.77 5.22 2.03
N PRO A 59 30.91 6.02 1.35
CA PRO A 59 29.49 6.04 1.63
C PRO A 59 28.86 4.65 1.50
N LEU A 60 27.88 4.32 2.33
CA LEU A 60 27.15 3.05 2.19
C LEU A 60 26.58 2.83 0.79
N ALA A 61 26.15 3.90 0.13
CA ALA A 61 25.63 3.89 -1.23
C ALA A 61 26.68 3.41 -2.30
N ALA A 62 27.96 3.36 -1.96
CA ALA A 62 28.97 2.78 -2.84
C ALA A 62 28.91 1.25 -2.89
N ASN A 63 28.18 0.61 -1.96
CA ASN A 63 28.01 -0.84 -1.93
C ASN A 63 26.97 -1.30 -2.95
N GLN A 64 27.31 -2.31 -3.76
CA GLN A 64 26.41 -2.84 -4.79
C GLN A 64 25.07 -3.36 -4.25
N LEU A 65 25.06 -3.96 -3.04
CA LEU A 65 23.81 -4.43 -2.42
C LEU A 65 22.88 -3.25 -2.03
N ILE A 66 23.46 -2.14 -1.61
CA ILE A 66 22.69 -0.91 -1.29
C ILE A 66 22.13 -0.31 -2.58
N GLN A 67 22.95 -0.19 -3.63
CA GLN A 67 22.50 0.32 -4.93
C GLN A 67 21.38 -0.55 -5.53
N LYS A 68 21.51 -1.88 -5.43
CA LYS A 68 20.47 -2.80 -5.86
C LYS A 68 19.16 -2.57 -5.13
N LYS A 69 19.19 -2.48 -3.79
CA LYS A 69 18.00 -2.20 -2.98
C LYS A 69 17.33 -0.88 -3.39
N LEU A 70 18.10 0.19 -3.57
CA LEU A 70 17.58 1.48 -4.02
C LEU A 70 16.95 1.40 -5.42
N ALA A 71 17.56 0.68 -6.34
CA ALA A 71 17.02 0.48 -7.69
C ALA A 71 15.70 -0.31 -7.67
N ASP A 72 15.63 -1.38 -6.89
CA ASP A 72 14.42 -2.19 -6.73
C ASP A 72 13.28 -1.36 -6.12
N MET A 73 13.54 -0.59 -5.06
CA MET A 73 12.55 0.30 -4.44
C MET A 73 12.00 1.33 -5.44
N ALA A 74 12.88 2.04 -6.16
CA ALA A 74 12.48 3.04 -7.13
C ALA A 74 11.62 2.43 -8.26
N THR A 75 11.98 1.24 -8.73
CA THR A 75 11.25 0.51 -9.76
C THR A 75 9.83 0.16 -9.30
N GLU A 76 9.69 -0.43 -8.11
CA GLU A 76 8.39 -0.85 -7.58
C GLU A 76 7.47 0.35 -7.29
N ILE A 77 8.02 1.46 -6.80
CA ILE A 77 7.26 2.70 -6.60
C ILE A 77 6.75 3.22 -7.94
N ALA A 78 7.61 3.33 -8.95
CA ALA A 78 7.24 3.85 -10.26
C ALA A 78 6.15 2.99 -10.93
N ILE A 79 6.30 1.67 -10.91
CA ILE A 79 5.29 0.74 -11.47
C ILE A 79 3.97 0.86 -10.69
N GLY A 80 4.02 0.90 -9.37
CA GLY A 80 2.84 1.05 -8.51
C GLY A 80 2.07 2.35 -8.80
N GLN A 81 2.79 3.47 -8.95
CA GLN A 81 2.20 4.76 -9.28
C GLN A 81 1.52 4.76 -10.65
N GLN A 82 2.15 4.16 -11.67
CA GLN A 82 1.56 4.04 -12.99
C GLN A 82 0.28 3.17 -12.98
N ALA A 83 0.29 2.07 -12.22
CA ALA A 83 -0.89 1.24 -12.06
C ALA A 83 -2.04 2.01 -11.36
N CYS A 84 -1.74 2.73 -10.28
CA CYS A 84 -2.72 3.56 -9.59
C CYS A 84 -3.26 4.69 -10.49
N LEU A 85 -2.40 5.35 -11.26
CA LEU A 85 -2.79 6.39 -12.20
C LEU A 85 -3.75 5.84 -13.27
N GLN A 86 -3.45 4.67 -13.83
CA GLN A 86 -4.33 4.04 -14.81
C GLN A 86 -5.69 3.67 -14.22
N VAL A 87 -5.72 3.11 -13.01
CA VAL A 87 -6.98 2.81 -12.30
C VAL A 87 -7.76 4.10 -12.01
N GLY A 88 -7.07 5.20 -11.66
CA GLY A 88 -7.69 6.52 -11.49
C GLY A 88 -8.38 7.01 -12.77
N ARG A 89 -7.71 6.92 -13.89
CA ARG A 89 -8.29 7.30 -15.21
C ARG A 89 -9.51 6.45 -15.56
N LEU A 90 -9.48 5.16 -15.29
CA LEU A 90 -10.65 4.28 -15.48
C LEU A 90 -11.79 4.63 -14.51
N LYS A 91 -11.48 5.06 -13.28
CA LYS A 91 -12.51 5.58 -12.35
C LYS A 91 -13.18 6.83 -12.89
N ASP A 92 -12.42 7.78 -13.38
CA ASP A 92 -12.94 9.03 -13.94
C ASP A 92 -13.80 8.77 -15.20
N ALA A 93 -13.45 7.76 -15.99
CA ALA A 93 -14.22 7.30 -17.15
C ALA A 93 -15.46 6.45 -16.77
N GLY A 94 -15.63 6.04 -15.51
CA GLY A 94 -16.69 5.12 -15.10
C GLY A 94 -16.49 3.66 -15.53
N GLU A 95 -15.28 3.29 -15.93
CA GLU A 95 -14.93 1.98 -16.49
C GLU A 95 -14.17 1.08 -15.48
N VAL A 96 -13.96 1.55 -14.26
CA VAL A 96 -13.21 0.77 -13.27
C VAL A 96 -14.03 -0.40 -12.73
N ALA A 97 -13.47 -1.60 -12.80
CA ALA A 97 -14.01 -2.77 -12.13
C ALA A 97 -13.47 -2.91 -10.69
N PRO A 98 -14.28 -3.37 -9.70
CA PRO A 98 -13.85 -3.50 -8.31
C PRO A 98 -12.56 -4.31 -8.10
N GLN A 99 -12.33 -5.35 -8.91
CA GLN A 99 -11.11 -6.16 -8.85
C GLN A 99 -9.85 -5.37 -9.26
N MET A 100 -9.96 -4.34 -10.10
CA MET A 100 -8.83 -3.47 -10.42
C MET A 100 -8.39 -2.66 -9.21
N ILE A 101 -9.35 -2.18 -8.40
CA ILE A 101 -9.07 -1.51 -7.13
C ILE A 101 -8.42 -2.47 -6.13
N SER A 102 -8.93 -3.71 -6.05
CA SER A 102 -8.32 -4.77 -5.22
C SER A 102 -6.87 -5.05 -5.63
N MET A 103 -6.57 -5.07 -6.94
CA MET A 103 -5.24 -5.30 -7.48
C MET A 103 -4.26 -4.20 -7.03
N VAL A 104 -4.60 -2.93 -7.23
CA VAL A 104 -3.69 -1.83 -6.84
C VAL A 104 -3.55 -1.71 -5.32
N LYS A 105 -4.62 -1.91 -4.53
CA LYS A 105 -4.52 -1.92 -3.06
C LYS A 105 -3.60 -3.03 -2.58
N ARG A 106 -3.78 -4.25 -3.06
CA ARG A 106 -2.96 -5.41 -2.70
C ARG A 106 -1.49 -5.17 -3.06
N ASN A 107 -1.21 -4.73 -4.30
CA ASN A 107 0.15 -4.50 -4.77
C ASN A 107 0.83 -3.36 -3.99
N SER A 108 0.20 -2.18 -3.93
CA SER A 108 0.81 -0.99 -3.32
C SER A 108 1.12 -1.20 -1.84
N CYS A 109 0.20 -1.79 -1.06
CA CYS A 109 0.43 -2.04 0.36
C CYS A 109 1.56 -3.06 0.60
N SER A 110 1.58 -4.16 -0.15
CA SER A 110 2.60 -5.20 -0.03
C SER A 110 3.98 -4.68 -0.43
N LYS A 111 4.07 -3.92 -1.52
CA LYS A 111 5.34 -3.34 -1.96
C LYS A 111 5.83 -2.24 -1.01
N ALA A 112 4.93 -1.39 -0.53
CA ALA A 112 5.28 -0.35 0.42
C ALA A 112 5.87 -0.90 1.72
N ILE A 113 5.27 -1.95 2.30
CA ILE A 113 5.81 -2.54 3.53
C ILE A 113 7.16 -3.25 3.28
N ALA A 114 7.35 -3.89 2.13
CA ALA A 114 8.62 -4.47 1.76
C ALA A 114 9.72 -3.39 1.63
N ILE A 115 9.41 -2.27 0.95
CA ILE A 115 10.30 -1.12 0.82
C ILE A 115 10.63 -0.52 2.19
N ALA A 116 9.64 -0.33 3.07
CA ALA A 116 9.87 0.22 4.40
C ALA A 116 10.79 -0.70 5.25
N ARG A 117 10.61 -2.02 5.16
CA ARG A 117 11.48 -3.00 5.84
C ARG A 117 12.91 -2.98 5.30
N GLU A 118 13.09 -2.90 3.98
CA GLU A 118 14.40 -2.76 3.36
C GLU A 118 15.08 -1.45 3.76
N ALA A 119 14.35 -0.33 3.76
CA ALA A 119 14.86 0.96 4.21
C ALA A 119 15.30 0.91 5.68
N ARG A 120 14.48 0.29 6.57
CA ARG A 120 14.83 0.06 7.96
C ARG A 120 16.14 -0.73 8.09
N ASP A 121 16.31 -1.78 7.28
CA ASP A 121 17.50 -2.61 7.27
C ASP A 121 18.74 -1.81 6.83
N MET A 122 18.63 -1.00 5.79
CA MET A 122 19.71 -0.17 5.27
C MET A 122 20.24 0.86 6.29
N LEU A 123 19.41 1.31 7.22
CA LEU A 123 19.82 2.22 8.29
C LEU A 123 20.41 1.49 9.52
N GLY A 124 20.41 0.16 9.54
CA GLY A 124 20.88 -0.62 10.68
C GLY A 124 20.14 -0.29 11.97
N GLY A 125 20.87 -0.06 13.07
CA GLY A 125 20.28 0.33 14.37
C GLY A 125 19.47 1.62 14.31
N ASN A 126 19.87 2.59 13.51
CA ASN A 126 19.17 3.86 13.31
C ASN A 126 17.78 3.65 12.66
N GLY A 127 17.61 2.60 11.86
CA GLY A 127 16.32 2.26 11.25
C GLY A 127 15.24 1.80 12.25
N ILE A 128 15.62 1.51 13.49
CA ILE A 128 14.70 1.12 14.59
C ILE A 128 14.31 2.34 15.43
N SER A 129 15.06 3.45 15.34
CA SER A 129 14.75 4.69 16.06
C SER A 129 13.69 5.51 15.32
N ASP A 130 12.72 6.06 16.10
CA ASP A 130 11.64 6.88 15.54
C ASP A 130 12.15 8.23 14.97
N GLU A 131 13.33 8.71 15.40
CA GLU A 131 13.96 9.92 14.86
C GLU A 131 14.24 9.83 13.35
N TYR A 132 14.39 8.62 12.82
CA TYR A 132 14.57 8.37 11.37
C TYR A 132 13.25 8.09 10.64
N HIS A 133 12.13 8.04 11.36
CA HIS A 133 10.75 7.88 10.88
C HIS A 133 10.42 6.57 10.16
N ILE A 134 11.41 5.77 9.75
CA ILE A 134 11.18 4.55 8.94
C ILE A 134 10.41 3.49 9.73
N ILE A 135 10.78 3.25 11.00
CA ILE A 135 10.08 2.25 11.81
C ILE A 135 8.60 2.58 12.01
N ARG A 136 8.26 3.87 12.11
CA ARG A 136 6.87 4.33 12.16
C ARG A 136 6.10 3.94 10.89
N HIS A 137 6.73 4.11 9.71
CA HIS A 137 6.12 3.65 8.46
C HIS A 137 5.96 2.13 8.40
N VAL A 138 6.94 1.36 8.89
CA VAL A 138 6.82 -0.11 8.98
C VAL A 138 5.60 -0.49 9.80
N MET A 139 5.45 0.05 11.02
CA MET A 139 4.31 -0.26 11.89
C MET A 139 2.97 0.15 11.26
N ASN A 140 2.89 1.35 10.69
CA ASN A 140 1.67 1.83 10.04
C ASN A 140 1.31 0.96 8.82
N LEU A 141 2.28 0.56 8.01
CA LEU A 141 2.04 -0.23 6.81
C LEU A 141 1.61 -1.67 7.11
N GLU A 142 1.97 -2.23 8.27
CA GLU A 142 1.39 -3.50 8.73
C GLU A 142 -0.13 -3.38 8.92
N ALA A 143 -0.59 -2.27 9.52
CA ALA A 143 -2.02 -1.99 9.65
C ALA A 143 -2.66 -1.75 8.28
N VAL A 144 -2.04 -0.95 7.41
CA VAL A 144 -2.52 -0.64 6.06
C VAL A 144 -2.66 -1.90 5.20
N ASN A 145 -1.72 -2.83 5.31
CA ASN A 145 -1.78 -4.12 4.58
C ASN A 145 -2.89 -5.05 5.10
N THR A 146 -3.37 -4.81 6.33
CA THR A 146 -4.34 -5.67 7.01
C THR A 146 -5.77 -5.17 6.86
N TYR A 147 -6.01 -3.86 7.01
CA TYR A 147 -7.36 -3.30 7.04
C TYR A 147 -8.00 -3.14 5.65
N GLU A 148 -9.31 -2.92 5.62
CA GLU A 148 -10.13 -2.77 4.41
C GLU A 148 -9.98 -3.93 3.40
N GLY A 149 -9.85 -5.11 3.91
CA GLY A 149 -9.49 -6.32 3.19
C GLY A 149 -8.00 -6.57 3.27
N THR A 150 -7.65 -7.71 3.85
CA THR A 150 -6.25 -8.14 3.94
C THR A 150 -5.67 -8.40 2.55
N HIS A 151 -4.36 -8.46 2.47
CA HIS A 151 -3.64 -8.86 1.25
C HIS A 151 -4.22 -10.13 0.62
N ASP A 152 -4.56 -11.13 1.46
CA ASP A 152 -5.10 -12.42 1.01
C ASP A 152 -6.56 -12.32 0.56
N VAL A 153 -7.40 -11.54 1.27
CA VAL A 153 -8.79 -11.28 0.83
C VAL A 153 -8.81 -10.66 -0.56
N HIS A 154 -7.92 -9.71 -0.84
CA HIS A 154 -7.80 -9.15 -2.18
C HIS A 154 -7.29 -10.15 -3.22
N ALA A 155 -6.43 -11.11 -2.82
CA ALA A 155 -6.02 -12.21 -3.70
C ALA A 155 -7.22 -13.11 -4.06
N LEU A 156 -8.10 -13.42 -3.10
CA LEU A 156 -9.32 -14.20 -3.34
C LEU A 156 -10.31 -13.48 -4.28
N ILE A 157 -10.46 -12.17 -4.13
CA ILE A 157 -11.27 -11.34 -5.06
C ILE A 157 -10.72 -11.44 -6.48
N LEU A 158 -9.40 -11.33 -6.65
CA LEU A 158 -8.75 -11.46 -7.95
C LEU A 158 -8.85 -12.88 -8.49
N GLY A 159 -8.63 -13.89 -7.66
CA GLY A 159 -8.75 -15.31 -8.03
C GLY A 159 -10.13 -15.61 -8.59
N ARG A 160 -11.20 -15.16 -7.93
CA ARG A 160 -12.57 -15.29 -8.43
C ARG A 160 -12.76 -14.56 -9.77
N ALA A 161 -12.23 -13.35 -9.92
CA ALA A 161 -12.37 -12.60 -11.17
C ALA A 161 -11.65 -13.28 -12.36
N ILE A 162 -10.52 -13.95 -12.09
CA ILE A 162 -9.72 -14.65 -13.10
C ILE A 162 -10.34 -16.00 -13.47
N THR A 163 -10.83 -16.75 -12.50
CA THR A 163 -11.27 -18.14 -12.69
C THR A 163 -12.78 -18.29 -12.83
N GLY A 164 -13.56 -17.31 -12.42
CA GLY A 164 -15.02 -17.42 -12.28
C GLY A 164 -15.48 -18.26 -11.07
N ILE A 165 -14.55 -18.83 -10.30
CA ILE A 165 -14.85 -19.75 -9.19
C ILE A 165 -14.57 -19.04 -7.86
N PRO A 166 -15.58 -18.91 -6.95
CA PRO A 166 -15.32 -18.39 -5.62
C PRO A 166 -14.50 -19.40 -4.81
N SER A 167 -13.49 -18.90 -4.05
CA SER A 167 -12.67 -19.73 -3.17
C SER A 167 -13.27 -19.92 -1.78
N PHE A 168 -14.37 -19.24 -1.49
CA PHE A 168 -15.19 -19.40 -0.28
C PHE A 168 -16.65 -19.11 -0.60
N VAL A 169 -17.59 -19.70 0.14
CA VAL A 169 -19.05 -19.55 0.00
C VAL A 169 -19.59 -18.82 1.21
#